data_38490fea126c954a0e21439d57d5a5ca
#
_entry.id   38490fea126c954a0e21439d57d5a5ca
#
_cell.length_a   1.000
_cell.length_b   1.000
_cell.length_c   1.000
_cell.angle_alpha   90.00
_cell.angle_beta   90.00
_cell.angle_gamma   90.00
#
_symmetry.space_group_name_H-M   'P 1'
#
loop_
_entity.id
_entity.type
_entity.pdbx_description
1 polymer ?
#
loop_
_entity_poly.entity_id
_entity_poly.type
_entity_poly.pdbx_seq_one_letter_code
_entity_poly.pdbx_strand_id
1 'polypeptide(L)'
;MELKPYFHKCVKTIAAIMVALPAQAVDATPPDDYSGKPLRPVSAAYTLEAGSSQLVNTYLTPLRYNGIEAAFRYERMQAMRFNPEKWVMRLTASIKIDRTENPAKNAEMWRANAEATWGMTHRWKLPYNITLAAGGSVGANIGAIYNQRNGNNPVAVEAALTLNITGYATWKTHIGRLPLTLRYQPTVPLTGIFFSPNYGELFYEIYLGNDNGLIHGAWWGNYFRIENLLTADLHLGATALRIGMAQDLMSTKVNNITTELVSWRAIVGISGEWLSIKPGKGLDKNARIISALY
;
A
#
# COMPACT_ATOMS: atom_id res chain seq x y z
N MET A 1 -16.21 -15.24 -13.51
CA MET A 1 -16.86 -14.47 -12.40
C MET A 1 -16.42 -13.04 -12.59
N GLU A 2 -17.31 -12.18 -13.07
CA GLU A 2 -16.93 -10.79 -13.37
C GLU A 2 -16.72 -10.02 -12.07
N LEU A 3 -15.59 -9.32 -11.94
CA LEU A 3 -15.27 -8.44 -10.79
C LEU A 3 -16.20 -7.21 -10.68
N LYS A 4 -17.00 -6.92 -11.72
CA LYS A 4 -17.96 -5.81 -11.75
C LYS A 4 -18.87 -5.67 -10.52
N PRO A 5 -19.51 -6.75 -9.96
CA PRO A 5 -20.39 -6.59 -8.81
C PRO A 5 -19.64 -6.24 -7.51
N TYR A 6 -18.38 -6.66 -7.36
CA TYR A 6 -17.55 -6.29 -6.19
C TYR A 6 -17.05 -4.85 -6.29
N PHE A 7 -16.76 -4.38 -7.50
CA PHE A 7 -16.37 -3.01 -7.79
C PHE A 7 -17.42 -1.99 -7.31
N HIS A 8 -18.68 -2.19 -7.68
CA HIS A 8 -19.77 -1.27 -7.28
C HIS A 8 -20.02 -1.24 -5.76
N LYS A 9 -19.87 -2.37 -5.08
CA LYS A 9 -20.02 -2.43 -3.62
C LYS A 9 -18.86 -1.76 -2.88
N CYS A 10 -17.60 -2.01 -3.28
CA CYS A 10 -16.43 -1.38 -2.66
C CYS A 10 -16.42 0.14 -2.87
N VAL A 11 -16.70 0.62 -4.07
CA VAL A 11 -16.73 2.07 -4.38
C VAL A 11 -17.84 2.78 -3.59
N LYS A 12 -19.04 2.18 -3.50
CA LYS A 12 -20.15 2.76 -2.71
C LYS A 12 -19.84 2.77 -1.21
N THR A 13 -19.18 1.76 -0.68
CA THR A 13 -18.80 1.68 0.75
C THR A 13 -17.72 2.71 1.09
N ILE A 14 -16.71 2.87 0.24
CA ILE A 14 -15.64 3.88 0.42
C ILE A 14 -16.21 5.30 0.28
N ALA A 15 -17.08 5.54 -0.71
CA ALA A 15 -17.75 6.84 -0.89
C ALA A 15 -18.67 7.19 0.28
N ALA A 16 -19.40 6.22 0.84
CA ALA A 16 -20.28 6.44 1.99
C ALA A 16 -19.51 6.78 3.27
N ILE A 17 -18.30 6.21 3.47
CA ILE A 17 -17.44 6.53 4.61
C ILE A 17 -16.82 7.93 4.47
N MET A 18 -16.53 8.41 3.26
CA MET A 18 -15.97 9.74 3.03
C MET A 18 -16.98 10.89 3.13
N VAL A 19 -18.26 10.64 2.95
CA VAL A 19 -19.32 11.70 2.86
C VAL A 19 -20.04 11.93 4.19
N ALA A 20 -19.92 11.05 5.19
CA ALA A 20 -20.82 11.02 6.36
C ALA A 20 -20.32 11.75 7.62
N LEU A 21 -19.23 12.51 7.60
CA LEU A 21 -18.72 13.17 8.80
C LEU A 21 -18.62 14.69 8.61
N PRO A 22 -19.44 15.50 9.32
CA PRO A 22 -19.13 16.92 9.50
C PRO A 22 -17.93 17.02 10.44
N ALA A 23 -16.76 17.33 9.89
CA ALA A 23 -15.54 17.53 10.66
C ALA A 23 -15.60 18.88 11.38
N GLN A 24 -16.12 18.90 12.60
CA GLN A 24 -15.72 19.93 13.55
C GLN A 24 -14.37 19.52 14.14
N ALA A 25 -13.30 20.00 13.53
CA ALA A 25 -11.96 19.89 14.10
C ALA A 25 -11.92 20.75 15.36
N VAL A 26 -11.78 20.13 16.51
CA VAL A 26 -11.40 20.85 17.71
C VAL A 26 -9.94 21.25 17.54
N ASP A 27 -9.70 22.50 17.16
CA ASP A 27 -8.38 23.12 17.20
C ASP A 27 -7.98 23.25 18.69
N ALA A 28 -7.27 22.25 19.19
CA ALA A 28 -6.55 22.39 20.44
C ALA A 28 -5.37 23.32 20.17
N THR A 29 -5.53 24.59 20.45
CA THR A 29 -4.44 25.57 20.50
C THR A 29 -3.37 25.07 21.45
N PRO A 30 -2.11 24.92 21.02
CA PRO A 30 -1.03 24.51 21.90
C PRO A 30 -0.76 25.61 22.95
N PRO A 31 -0.31 25.26 24.15
CA PRO A 31 0.11 26.26 25.13
C PRO A 31 1.24 27.11 24.53
N ASP A 32 1.14 28.44 24.71
CA ASP A 32 1.93 29.49 24.07
C ASP A 32 3.43 29.59 24.46
N ASP A 33 3.96 28.66 25.26
CA ASP A 33 5.26 28.81 25.93
C ASP A 33 6.39 27.92 25.36
N TYR A 34 6.28 27.46 24.09
CA TYR A 34 7.32 26.61 23.48
C TYR A 34 8.10 27.35 22.37
N SER A 35 9.33 27.80 22.68
CA SER A 35 10.21 28.51 21.74
C SER A 35 11.06 27.60 20.82
N GLY A 36 11.02 26.29 21.00
CA GLY A 36 11.85 25.31 20.27
C GLY A 36 11.17 24.67 19.06
N LYS A 37 11.96 24.19 18.08
CA LYS A 37 11.44 23.39 16.97
C LYS A 37 10.93 22.04 17.48
N PRO A 38 9.68 21.61 17.15
CA PRO A 38 9.15 20.34 17.63
C PRO A 38 9.99 19.16 17.15
N LEU A 39 10.18 18.19 18.03
CA LEU A 39 10.82 16.93 17.72
C LEU A 39 9.82 16.04 16.95
N ARG A 40 10.27 15.44 15.87
CA ARG A 40 9.44 14.65 14.96
C ARG A 40 10.02 13.25 14.83
N PRO A 41 9.62 12.31 15.69
CA PRO A 41 10.06 10.94 15.60
C PRO A 41 9.69 10.32 14.26
N VAL A 42 10.46 9.34 13.85
CA VAL A 42 10.17 8.48 12.72
C VAL A 42 9.41 7.27 13.25
N SER A 43 8.17 7.11 12.84
CA SER A 43 7.43 5.86 13.04
C SER A 43 7.81 4.91 11.91
N ALA A 44 8.35 3.74 12.21
CA ALA A 44 8.66 2.73 11.21
C ALA A 44 8.07 1.37 11.61
N ALA A 45 7.81 0.55 10.59
CA ALA A 45 7.34 -0.82 10.78
C ALA A 45 7.98 -1.74 9.75
N TYR A 46 8.25 -2.96 10.20
CA TYR A 46 8.74 -4.07 9.39
C TYR A 46 7.76 -5.23 9.57
N THR A 47 7.16 -5.68 8.46
CA THR A 47 6.14 -6.73 8.50
C THR A 47 6.43 -7.84 7.52
N LEU A 48 6.12 -9.07 7.94
CA LEU A 48 6.00 -10.23 7.10
C LEU A 48 4.51 -10.46 6.83
N GLU A 49 4.19 -10.78 5.60
CA GLU A 49 2.83 -11.01 5.15
C GLU A 49 2.76 -12.36 4.45
N ALA A 50 1.70 -13.14 4.69
CA ALA A 50 1.47 -14.41 3.99
C ALA A 50 -0.02 -14.67 3.82
N GLY A 51 -0.40 -15.30 2.71
CA GLY A 51 -1.79 -15.59 2.45
C GLY A 51 -2.07 -16.18 1.09
N SER A 52 -3.29 -15.97 0.58
CA SER A 52 -3.75 -16.51 -0.70
C SER A 52 -3.55 -15.52 -1.84
N SER A 53 -3.26 -16.04 -3.01
CA SER A 53 -3.18 -15.30 -4.28
C SER A 53 -3.95 -15.98 -5.37
N GLN A 54 -4.67 -15.21 -6.17
CA GLN A 54 -5.31 -15.62 -7.42
C GLN A 54 -4.78 -14.75 -8.55
N LEU A 55 -4.26 -15.36 -9.59
CA LEU A 55 -3.59 -14.67 -10.69
C LEU A 55 -4.16 -15.13 -12.04
N VAL A 56 -4.47 -14.15 -12.88
CA VAL A 56 -4.77 -14.33 -14.31
C VAL A 56 -3.85 -13.41 -15.09
N ASN A 57 -3.22 -13.93 -16.11
CA ASN A 57 -2.49 -13.13 -17.08
C ASN A 57 -2.68 -13.76 -18.47
N THR A 58 -3.53 -13.13 -19.30
CA THR A 58 -3.93 -13.71 -20.60
C THR A 58 -2.83 -13.66 -21.65
N TYR A 59 -1.75 -12.90 -21.41
CA TYR A 59 -0.55 -12.97 -22.24
C TYR A 59 0.17 -14.32 -22.11
N LEU A 60 0.17 -14.89 -20.90
CA LEU A 60 0.80 -16.19 -20.61
C LEU A 60 -0.17 -17.36 -20.77
N THR A 61 -1.40 -17.19 -20.30
CA THR A 61 -2.45 -18.22 -20.31
C THR A 61 -3.82 -17.62 -19.96
N PRO A 62 -4.91 -18.10 -20.55
CA PRO A 62 -6.26 -17.64 -20.20
C PRO A 62 -6.77 -18.24 -18.87
N LEU A 63 -6.04 -19.18 -18.27
CA LEU A 63 -6.49 -19.87 -17.06
C LEU A 63 -6.22 -19.03 -15.82
N ARG A 64 -7.08 -19.18 -14.82
CA ARG A 64 -6.87 -18.64 -13.47
C ARG A 64 -6.02 -19.62 -12.65
N TYR A 65 -4.98 -19.09 -12.05
CA TYR A 65 -4.09 -19.81 -11.13
C TYR A 65 -4.39 -19.36 -9.70
N ASN A 66 -4.38 -20.31 -8.76
CA ASN A 66 -4.62 -20.06 -7.34
C ASN A 66 -3.47 -20.61 -6.52
N GLY A 67 -3.09 -19.91 -5.47
CA GLY A 67 -1.99 -20.34 -4.64
C GLY A 67 -1.75 -19.44 -3.44
N ILE A 68 -0.49 -19.26 -3.11
CA ILE A 68 -0.04 -18.51 -1.94
C ILE A 68 0.83 -17.32 -2.36
N GLU A 69 0.77 -16.29 -1.53
CA GLU A 69 1.64 -15.12 -1.61
C GLU A 69 2.36 -14.92 -0.29
N ALA A 70 3.64 -14.59 -0.35
CA ALA A 70 4.43 -14.10 0.77
C ALA A 70 4.97 -12.71 0.43
N ALA A 71 5.03 -11.82 1.43
CA ALA A 71 5.57 -10.49 1.23
C ALA A 71 6.34 -10.00 2.46
N PHE A 72 7.30 -9.12 2.20
CA PHE A 72 7.95 -8.29 3.20
C PHE A 72 7.62 -6.84 2.91
N ARG A 73 7.24 -6.08 3.96
CA ARG A 73 6.94 -4.66 3.83
C ARG A 73 7.69 -3.84 4.88
N TYR A 74 8.30 -2.77 4.42
CA TYR A 74 8.81 -1.67 5.22
C TYR A 74 7.88 -0.48 5.10
N GLU A 75 7.55 0.15 6.20
CA GLU A 75 6.79 1.41 6.25
C GLU A 75 7.53 2.43 7.12
N ARG A 76 7.57 3.68 6.67
CA ARG A 76 8.09 4.82 7.41
C ARG A 76 7.12 5.97 7.33
N MET A 77 6.80 6.55 8.48
CA MET A 77 5.97 7.77 8.58
C MET A 77 6.70 8.83 9.41
N GLN A 78 6.55 10.09 9.04
CA GLN A 78 7.14 11.20 9.78
C GLN A 78 6.33 12.48 9.57
N ALA A 79 6.09 13.22 10.66
CA ALA A 79 5.46 14.53 10.58
C ALA A 79 6.31 15.51 9.75
N MET A 80 5.72 16.31 8.88
CA MET A 80 6.43 17.23 7.96
C MET A 80 6.99 18.45 8.69
N ARG A 81 8.08 19.04 8.18
CA ARG A 81 8.74 20.18 8.81
C ARG A 81 7.92 21.45 8.76
N PHE A 82 7.21 21.69 7.66
CA PHE A 82 6.47 22.93 7.43
C PHE A 82 5.17 23.03 8.23
N ASN A 83 4.52 21.92 8.54
CA ASN A 83 3.36 21.87 9.43
C ASN A 83 3.24 20.46 10.03
N PRO A 84 3.99 20.19 11.11
CA PRO A 84 4.07 18.85 11.68
C PRO A 84 2.76 18.37 12.34
N GLU A 85 1.87 19.29 12.71
CA GLU A 85 0.57 18.94 13.28
C GLU A 85 -0.39 18.35 12.26
N LYS A 86 -0.34 18.86 11.03
CA LYS A 86 -1.33 18.56 10.00
C LYS A 86 -0.80 17.65 8.89
N TRP A 87 0.51 17.69 8.59
CA TRP A 87 1.05 16.96 7.44
C TRP A 87 2.01 15.85 7.85
N VAL A 88 1.78 14.67 7.26
CA VAL A 88 2.58 13.47 7.49
C VAL A 88 3.07 12.93 6.15
N MET A 89 4.38 12.69 6.08
CA MET A 89 5.01 11.95 4.99
C MET A 89 4.92 10.45 5.28
N ARG A 90 4.67 9.66 4.25
CA ARG A 90 4.71 8.21 4.26
C ARG A 90 5.57 7.68 3.13
N LEU A 91 6.44 6.74 3.45
CA LEU A 91 7.21 5.93 2.52
C LEU A 91 6.91 4.47 2.81
N THR A 92 6.61 3.68 1.78
CA THR A 92 6.54 2.22 1.88
C THR A 92 7.41 1.57 0.83
N ALA A 93 7.96 0.42 1.15
CA ALA A 93 8.62 -0.46 0.20
C ALA A 93 8.20 -1.91 0.52
N SER A 94 7.91 -2.70 -0.50
CA SER A 94 7.53 -4.10 -0.33
C SER A 94 8.07 -4.97 -1.45
N ILE A 95 8.33 -6.23 -1.11
CA ILE A 95 8.65 -7.30 -2.05
C ILE A 95 7.60 -8.38 -1.84
N LYS A 96 7.00 -8.85 -2.93
CA LYS A 96 5.93 -9.84 -2.97
C LYS A 96 6.34 -11.00 -3.85
N ILE A 97 6.10 -12.23 -3.43
CA ILE A 97 6.37 -13.44 -4.19
C ILE A 97 5.12 -14.32 -4.13
N ASP A 98 4.62 -14.70 -5.30
CA ASP A 98 3.46 -15.57 -5.46
C ASP A 98 3.90 -16.91 -6.08
N ARG A 99 3.35 -17.99 -5.58
CA ARG A 99 3.37 -19.31 -6.21
C ARG A 99 1.95 -19.80 -6.37
N THR A 100 1.52 -19.95 -7.61
CA THR A 100 0.15 -20.31 -7.93
C THR A 100 0.11 -21.50 -8.89
N GLU A 101 -0.95 -22.31 -8.82
CA GLU A 101 -1.15 -23.49 -9.64
C GLU A 101 -2.45 -23.38 -10.45
N ASN A 102 -2.48 -23.97 -11.63
CA ASN A 102 -3.68 -24.05 -12.44
C ASN A 102 -4.73 -25.00 -11.82
N PRO A 103 -5.99 -24.99 -12.28
CA PRO A 103 -7.04 -25.86 -11.75
C PRO A 103 -6.73 -27.36 -11.82
N ALA A 104 -5.96 -27.78 -12.83
CA ALA A 104 -5.56 -29.19 -12.99
C ALA A 104 -4.33 -29.58 -12.14
N LYS A 105 -3.71 -28.61 -11.43
CA LYS A 105 -2.51 -28.80 -10.57
C LYS A 105 -1.32 -29.42 -11.31
N ASN A 106 -1.18 -29.11 -12.60
CA ASN A 106 -0.10 -29.64 -13.45
C ASN A 106 0.75 -28.55 -14.10
N ALA A 107 0.54 -27.29 -13.69
CA ALA A 107 1.34 -26.14 -14.12
C ALA A 107 1.38 -25.10 -13.02
N GLU A 108 2.55 -24.52 -12.83
CA GLU A 108 2.80 -23.45 -11.87
C GLU A 108 3.02 -22.11 -12.57
N MET A 109 2.63 -21.06 -11.89
CA MET A 109 2.94 -19.68 -12.25
C MET A 109 3.55 -19.00 -11.03
N TRP A 110 4.70 -18.36 -11.23
CA TRP A 110 5.42 -17.61 -10.22
C TRP A 110 5.35 -16.14 -10.56
N ARG A 111 5.16 -15.31 -9.55
CA ARG A 111 5.21 -13.87 -9.66
C ARG A 111 6.15 -13.31 -8.62
N ALA A 112 7.03 -12.38 -9.01
CA ALA A 112 7.83 -11.57 -8.11
C ALA A 112 7.60 -10.11 -8.44
N ASN A 113 7.32 -9.28 -7.42
CA ASN A 113 7.03 -7.87 -7.58
C ASN A 113 7.66 -7.06 -6.45
N ALA A 114 8.36 -5.99 -6.80
CA ALA A 114 8.87 -4.98 -5.89
C ALA A 114 8.09 -3.68 -6.08
N GLU A 115 7.68 -3.06 -4.99
CA GLU A 115 6.87 -1.85 -5.00
C GLU A 115 7.41 -0.84 -3.99
N ALA A 116 7.42 0.43 -4.37
CA ALA A 116 7.72 1.55 -3.48
C ALA A 116 6.69 2.65 -3.66
N THR A 117 6.23 3.26 -2.56
CA THR A 117 5.35 4.42 -2.60
C THR A 117 5.88 5.52 -1.68
N TRP A 118 5.78 6.76 -2.13
CA TRP A 118 6.08 7.93 -1.34
C TRP A 118 4.97 8.96 -1.49
N GLY A 119 4.53 9.54 -0.38
CA GLY A 119 3.46 10.51 -0.42
C GLY A 119 3.29 11.30 0.86
N MET A 120 2.30 12.18 0.83
CA MET A 120 1.94 13.02 1.97
C MET A 120 0.43 13.01 2.17
N THR A 121 0.03 13.03 3.45
CA THR A 121 -1.37 13.10 3.86
C THR A 121 -1.57 14.25 4.83
N HIS A 122 -2.67 14.96 4.67
CA HIS A 122 -3.18 15.89 5.66
C HIS A 122 -4.01 15.12 6.67
N ARG A 123 -3.80 15.36 7.96
CA ARG A 123 -4.50 14.67 9.05
C ARG A 123 -5.43 15.61 9.81
N TRP A 124 -6.54 15.05 10.26
CA TRP A 124 -7.54 15.68 11.12
C TRP A 124 -7.71 14.85 12.38
N LYS A 125 -7.51 15.47 13.54
CA LYS A 125 -7.77 14.85 14.84
C LYS A 125 -9.25 15.02 15.16
N LEU A 126 -9.94 13.94 15.43
CA LEU A 126 -11.35 13.89 15.78
C LEU A 126 -11.52 13.51 17.28
N PRO A 127 -12.71 13.72 17.87
CA PRO A 127 -13.04 13.18 19.18
C PRO A 127 -12.81 11.66 19.26
N TYR A 128 -12.79 11.11 20.45
CA TYR A 128 -12.67 9.68 20.75
C TYR A 128 -11.33 9.04 20.28
N ASN A 129 -10.24 9.84 20.25
CA ASN A 129 -8.91 9.39 19.82
C ASN A 129 -8.85 8.84 18.38
N ILE A 130 -9.71 9.37 17.52
CA ILE A 130 -9.72 9.05 16.09
C ILE A 130 -8.89 10.08 15.33
N THR A 131 -8.08 9.63 14.42
CA THR A 131 -7.39 10.50 13.44
C THR A 131 -7.72 10.02 12.04
N LEU A 132 -8.21 10.92 11.21
CA LEU A 132 -8.38 10.69 9.78
C LEU A 132 -7.25 11.39 9.02
N ALA A 133 -6.83 10.81 7.92
CA ALA A 133 -5.89 11.44 7.02
C ALA A 133 -6.21 11.10 5.57
N ALA A 134 -5.99 12.05 4.68
CA ALA A 134 -6.13 11.87 3.24
C ALA A 134 -5.07 12.68 2.49
N GLY A 135 -4.65 12.16 1.34
CA GLY A 135 -3.65 12.81 0.51
C GLY A 135 -3.28 12.00 -0.71
N GLY A 136 -2.11 12.29 -1.27
CA GLY A 136 -1.62 11.63 -2.47
C GLY A 136 -0.25 10.99 -2.29
N SER A 137 0.04 10.03 -3.15
CA SER A 137 1.36 9.39 -3.24
C SER A 137 1.73 9.07 -4.68
N VAL A 138 3.03 9.02 -4.93
CA VAL A 138 3.61 8.42 -6.13
C VAL A 138 3.95 6.98 -5.80
N GLY A 139 3.56 6.05 -6.66
CA GLY A 139 3.90 4.64 -6.55
C GLY A 139 4.67 4.17 -7.78
N ALA A 140 5.66 3.34 -7.57
CA ALA A 140 6.38 2.63 -8.61
C ALA A 140 6.40 1.14 -8.27
N ASN A 141 6.11 0.30 -9.26
CA ASN A 141 6.29 -1.14 -9.12
C ASN A 141 7.02 -1.71 -10.33
N ILE A 142 7.78 -2.75 -10.07
CA ILE A 142 8.44 -3.57 -11.10
C ILE A 142 8.35 -5.03 -10.67
N GLY A 143 8.07 -5.90 -11.63
CA GLY A 143 7.93 -7.33 -11.38
C GLY A 143 7.90 -8.14 -12.64
N ALA A 144 7.76 -9.45 -12.46
CA ALA A 144 7.58 -10.39 -13.54
C ALA A 144 6.71 -11.56 -13.10
N ILE A 145 5.96 -12.09 -14.05
CA ILE A 145 5.18 -13.32 -13.92
C ILE A 145 5.84 -14.36 -14.83
N TYR A 146 6.16 -15.52 -14.30
CA TYR A 146 6.74 -16.64 -15.02
C TYR A 146 5.77 -17.80 -15.07
N ASN A 147 5.44 -18.29 -16.25
CA ASN A 147 4.61 -19.48 -16.46
C ASN A 147 5.47 -20.62 -17.01
N GLN A 148 5.66 -21.64 -16.20
CA GLN A 148 6.49 -22.80 -16.51
C GLN A 148 6.07 -23.56 -17.78
N ARG A 149 4.79 -23.53 -18.13
CA ARG A 149 4.24 -24.26 -19.30
C ARG A 149 4.30 -23.50 -20.62
N ASN A 150 4.50 -22.19 -20.59
CA ASN A 150 4.60 -21.41 -21.80
C ASN A 150 6.05 -21.49 -22.34
N GLY A 151 6.29 -22.39 -23.29
CA GLY A 151 7.62 -22.62 -23.84
C GLY A 151 8.11 -21.54 -24.80
N ASN A 152 7.21 -20.75 -25.39
CA ASN A 152 7.55 -19.73 -26.37
C ASN A 152 7.83 -18.36 -25.73
N ASN A 153 7.01 -17.96 -24.76
CA ASN A 153 7.10 -16.67 -24.10
C ASN A 153 6.71 -16.80 -22.62
N PRO A 154 7.61 -17.37 -21.78
CA PRO A 154 7.25 -17.80 -20.44
C PRO A 154 7.13 -16.66 -19.43
N VAL A 155 7.55 -15.43 -19.77
CA VAL A 155 7.62 -14.28 -18.85
C VAL A 155 6.69 -13.17 -19.29
N ALA A 156 5.95 -12.58 -18.37
CA ALA A 156 5.29 -11.28 -18.52
C ALA A 156 5.87 -10.29 -17.53
N VAL A 157 6.31 -9.13 -18.01
CA VAL A 157 6.85 -8.05 -17.16
C VAL A 157 5.71 -7.21 -16.62
N GLU A 158 5.78 -6.85 -15.36
CA GLU A 158 4.92 -5.88 -14.69
C GLU A 158 5.75 -4.62 -14.40
N ALA A 159 5.36 -3.48 -14.90
CA ALA A 159 5.96 -2.20 -14.52
C ALA A 159 4.90 -1.10 -14.57
N ALA A 160 4.82 -0.29 -13.52
CA ALA A 160 3.94 0.88 -13.51
C ALA A 160 4.51 2.00 -12.64
N LEU A 161 4.19 3.23 -13.03
CA LEU A 161 4.38 4.44 -12.24
C LEU A 161 3.02 5.11 -12.09
N THR A 162 2.57 5.29 -10.85
CA THR A 162 1.20 5.72 -10.56
C THR A 162 1.16 6.92 -9.61
N LEU A 163 0.17 7.77 -9.80
CA LEU A 163 -0.27 8.76 -8.84
C LEU A 163 -1.50 8.20 -8.11
N ASN A 164 -1.41 8.07 -6.80
CA ASN A 164 -2.42 7.41 -6.00
C ASN A 164 -3.10 8.40 -5.05
N ILE A 165 -4.38 8.17 -4.81
CA ILE A 165 -5.08 8.70 -3.64
C ILE A 165 -4.88 7.70 -2.51
N THR A 166 -4.48 8.18 -1.35
CA THR A 166 -4.31 7.37 -0.14
C THR A 166 -4.88 8.10 1.05
N GLY A 167 -5.39 7.36 2.01
CA GLY A 167 -5.85 7.89 3.28
C GLY A 167 -5.70 6.85 4.36
N TYR A 168 -5.84 7.26 5.62
CA TYR A 168 -5.95 6.33 6.73
C TYR A 168 -6.89 6.86 7.81
N ALA A 169 -7.50 5.93 8.52
CA ALA A 169 -8.21 6.17 9.76
C ALA A 169 -7.47 5.42 10.87
N THR A 170 -7.10 6.11 11.94
CA THR A 170 -6.54 5.47 13.14
C THR A 170 -7.46 5.67 14.31
N TRP A 171 -7.59 4.65 15.15
CA TRP A 171 -8.28 4.71 16.41
C TRP A 171 -7.37 4.20 17.52
N LYS A 172 -7.11 5.05 18.52
CA LYS A 172 -6.30 4.72 19.68
C LYS A 172 -7.21 4.30 20.83
N THR A 173 -7.01 3.08 21.29
CA THR A 173 -7.79 2.46 22.38
C THR A 173 -6.89 1.62 23.27
N HIS A 174 -7.44 0.77 24.12
CA HIS A 174 -6.71 -0.12 25.01
C HIS A 174 -7.36 -1.49 25.04
N ILE A 175 -6.54 -2.54 25.16
CA ILE A 175 -6.98 -3.89 25.53
C ILE A 175 -6.44 -4.18 26.93
N GLY A 176 -7.33 -4.13 27.94
CA GLY A 176 -6.90 -4.18 29.33
C GLY A 176 -5.99 -2.99 29.66
N ARG A 177 -4.72 -3.24 30.00
CA ARG A 177 -3.71 -2.21 30.31
C ARG A 177 -2.81 -1.84 29.13
N LEU A 178 -2.92 -2.56 28.01
CA LEU A 178 -2.04 -2.35 26.85
C LEU A 178 -2.68 -1.36 25.89
N PRO A 179 -1.98 -0.28 25.50
CA PRO A 179 -2.44 0.63 24.46
C PRO A 179 -2.47 -0.09 23.10
N LEU A 180 -3.52 0.16 22.33
CA LEU A 180 -3.75 -0.40 21.01
C LEU A 180 -4.02 0.72 20.02
N THR A 181 -3.38 0.68 18.86
CA THR A 181 -3.68 1.55 17.72
C THR A 181 -4.20 0.71 16.57
N LEU A 182 -5.48 0.87 16.25
CA LEU A 182 -6.07 0.30 15.03
C LEU A 182 -5.90 1.28 13.88
N ARG A 183 -5.56 0.79 12.69
CA ARG A 183 -5.44 1.60 11.48
C ARG A 183 -6.02 0.86 10.27
N TYR A 184 -6.88 1.53 9.54
CA TYR A 184 -7.33 1.13 8.21
C TYR A 184 -6.81 2.13 7.19
N GLN A 185 -6.27 1.63 6.07
CA GLN A 185 -5.64 2.44 5.06
C GLN A 185 -5.88 1.88 3.66
N PRO A 186 -6.75 2.51 2.85
CA PRO A 186 -6.89 2.26 1.42
C PRO A 186 -5.86 3.08 0.62
N THR A 187 -5.42 2.52 -0.51
CA THR A 187 -4.64 3.20 -1.54
C THR A 187 -5.17 2.82 -2.91
N VAL A 188 -5.46 3.82 -3.74
CA VAL A 188 -6.06 3.63 -5.07
C VAL A 188 -5.31 4.49 -6.09
N PRO A 189 -4.76 3.93 -7.18
CA PRO A 189 -4.24 4.71 -8.30
C PRO A 189 -5.32 5.58 -8.93
N LEU A 190 -5.00 6.85 -9.16
CA LEU A 190 -5.84 7.78 -9.90
C LEU A 190 -5.50 7.79 -11.38
N THR A 191 -4.19 7.88 -11.67
CA THR A 191 -3.63 7.91 -13.01
C THR A 191 -2.17 7.46 -12.97
N GLY A 192 -1.55 7.29 -14.15
CA GLY A 192 -0.16 6.91 -14.25
C GLY A 192 0.19 6.39 -15.63
N ILE A 193 1.25 5.62 -15.69
CA ILE A 193 1.67 4.86 -16.87
C ILE A 193 2.00 3.43 -16.45
N PHE A 194 1.77 2.47 -17.33
CA PHE A 194 2.15 1.08 -17.12
C PHE A 194 2.59 0.41 -18.42
N PHE A 195 3.39 -0.63 -18.26
CA PHE A 195 3.89 -1.44 -19.35
C PHE A 195 2.91 -2.58 -19.65
N SER A 196 2.63 -2.80 -20.95
CA SER A 196 1.97 -4.00 -21.45
C SER A 196 2.31 -4.20 -22.91
N PRO A 197 2.81 -5.38 -23.32
CA PRO A 197 3.05 -5.67 -24.73
C PRO A 197 1.72 -5.85 -25.49
N ASN A 198 1.80 -6.02 -26.80
CA ASN A 198 0.67 -6.46 -27.61
C ASN A 198 0.43 -7.97 -27.41
N TYR A 199 -0.81 -8.41 -27.60
CA TYR A 199 -1.13 -9.83 -27.53
C TYR A 199 -0.35 -10.61 -28.61
N GLY A 200 0.41 -11.62 -28.18
CA GLY A 200 1.25 -12.43 -29.07
C GLY A 200 2.63 -11.85 -29.40
N GLU A 201 2.92 -10.61 -28.98
CA GLU A 201 4.24 -9.99 -29.18
C GLU A 201 5.29 -10.68 -28.28
N LEU A 202 6.43 -11.04 -28.88
CA LEU A 202 7.53 -11.67 -28.15
C LEU A 202 8.47 -10.64 -27.55
N PHE A 203 9.02 -10.89 -26.38
CA PHE A 203 10.07 -10.04 -25.81
C PHE A 203 11.31 -9.94 -26.71
N TYR A 204 11.56 -10.95 -27.54
CA TYR A 204 12.61 -10.92 -28.54
C TYR A 204 12.35 -9.86 -29.62
N GLU A 205 11.09 -9.68 -30.04
CA GLU A 205 10.71 -8.64 -31.02
C GLU A 205 10.88 -7.25 -30.44
N ILE A 206 10.52 -7.07 -29.15
CA ILE A 206 10.77 -5.83 -28.40
C ILE A 206 12.28 -5.54 -28.34
N TYR A 207 13.10 -6.55 -28.05
CA TYR A 207 14.56 -6.42 -28.04
C TYR A 207 15.11 -6.00 -29.40
N LEU A 208 14.51 -6.43 -30.51
CA LEU A 208 14.87 -6.04 -31.87
C LEU A 208 14.37 -4.65 -32.30
N GLY A 209 13.69 -3.92 -31.40
CA GLY A 209 13.25 -2.53 -31.62
C GLY A 209 11.75 -2.38 -31.94
N ASN A 210 10.94 -3.43 -31.78
CA ASN A 210 9.48 -3.30 -31.83
C ASN A 210 8.95 -2.81 -30.47
N ASP A 211 9.12 -1.52 -30.21
CA ASP A 211 8.81 -0.90 -28.92
C ASP A 211 7.53 -0.02 -28.94
N ASN A 212 6.83 0.01 -30.07
CA ASN A 212 5.64 0.83 -30.23
C ASN A 212 4.45 0.28 -29.43
N GLY A 213 3.83 1.16 -28.63
CA GLY A 213 2.61 0.79 -27.91
C GLY A 213 2.82 -0.06 -26.66
N LEU A 214 4.04 -0.08 -26.10
CA LEU A 214 4.35 -0.82 -24.86
C LEU A 214 3.98 -0.06 -23.60
N ILE A 215 3.96 1.28 -23.66
CA ILE A 215 3.65 2.15 -22.51
C ILE A 215 2.25 2.72 -22.69
N HIS A 216 1.42 2.51 -21.69
CA HIS A 216 0.02 2.92 -21.68
C HIS A 216 -0.27 3.89 -20.55
N GLY A 217 -1.12 4.89 -20.83
CA GLY A 217 -1.69 5.72 -19.77
C GLY A 217 -2.62 4.90 -18.87
N ALA A 218 -2.42 4.97 -17.57
CA ALA A 218 -3.23 4.28 -16.58
C ALA A 218 -4.41 5.15 -16.13
N TRP A 219 -5.60 4.59 -16.12
CA TRP A 219 -6.84 5.16 -15.58
C TRP A 219 -7.77 4.03 -15.15
N TRP A 220 -8.78 4.30 -14.37
CA TRP A 220 -9.62 3.25 -13.76
C TRP A 220 -10.32 2.30 -14.75
N GLY A 221 -10.43 2.66 -16.03
CA GLY A 221 -11.00 1.81 -17.07
C GLY A 221 -10.05 0.75 -17.61
N ASN A 222 -8.74 0.98 -17.54
CA ASN A 222 -7.72 0.05 -18.06
C ASN A 222 -6.69 -0.42 -17.02
N TYR A 223 -6.55 0.32 -15.89
CA TYR A 223 -5.67 -0.01 -14.78
C TYR A 223 -6.40 0.29 -13.47
N PHE A 224 -7.06 -0.69 -12.92
CA PHE A 224 -7.69 -0.58 -11.61
C PHE A 224 -6.90 -1.35 -10.57
N ARG A 225 -6.63 -0.72 -9.43
CA ARG A 225 -6.05 -1.36 -8.27
C ARG A 225 -6.59 -0.73 -7.00
N ILE A 226 -6.79 -1.53 -5.98
CA ILE A 226 -7.01 -1.07 -4.62
C ILE A 226 -6.22 -1.95 -3.65
N GLU A 227 -5.38 -1.33 -2.85
CA GLU A 227 -4.72 -1.96 -1.71
C GLU A 227 -5.41 -1.49 -0.43
N ASN A 228 -5.92 -2.42 0.35
CA ASN A 228 -6.49 -2.20 1.67
C ASN A 228 -5.55 -2.77 2.72
N LEU A 229 -5.18 -1.97 3.71
CA LEU A 229 -4.33 -2.35 4.82
C LEU A 229 -5.08 -2.11 6.14
N LEU A 230 -5.33 -3.17 6.89
CA LEU A 230 -5.89 -3.11 8.25
C LEU A 230 -4.83 -3.61 9.22
N THR A 231 -4.41 -2.77 10.17
CA THR A 231 -3.38 -3.12 11.16
C THR A 231 -3.82 -2.77 12.57
N ALA A 232 -3.34 -3.56 13.52
CA ALA A 232 -3.46 -3.35 14.94
C ALA A 232 -2.06 -3.37 15.56
N ASP A 233 -1.64 -2.24 16.15
CA ASP A 233 -0.36 -2.08 16.82
C ASP A 233 -0.59 -2.18 18.33
N LEU A 234 -0.13 -3.28 18.93
CA LEU A 234 -0.17 -3.51 20.38
C LEU A 234 1.12 -2.99 20.99
N HIS A 235 1.03 -1.89 21.75
CA HIS A 235 2.20 -1.19 22.28
C HIS A 235 2.79 -1.91 23.50
N LEU A 236 4.07 -2.28 23.40
CA LEU A 236 4.86 -2.97 24.43
C LEU A 236 6.02 -2.07 24.91
N GLY A 237 5.72 -0.83 25.25
CA GLY A 237 6.72 0.19 25.59
C GLY A 237 7.16 1.00 24.38
N ALA A 238 8.45 1.02 24.04
CA ALA A 238 9.00 1.79 22.91
C ALA A 238 8.71 1.15 21.53
N THR A 239 8.34 -0.12 21.54
CA THR A 239 7.98 -0.88 20.33
C THR A 239 6.55 -1.40 20.42
N ALA A 240 5.99 -1.81 19.30
CA ALA A 240 4.68 -2.44 19.24
C ALA A 240 4.75 -3.72 18.38
N LEU A 241 3.97 -4.71 18.77
CA LEU A 241 3.64 -5.84 17.92
C LEU A 241 2.57 -5.41 16.94
N ARG A 242 2.84 -5.52 15.65
CA ARG A 242 1.87 -5.25 14.58
C ARG A 242 1.30 -6.57 14.07
N ILE A 243 -0.02 -6.67 14.09
CA ILE A 243 -0.78 -7.73 13.42
C ILE A 243 -1.80 -7.09 12.47
N GLY A 244 -2.27 -7.84 11.49
CA GLY A 244 -3.25 -7.25 10.57
C GLY A 244 -3.56 -8.11 9.37
N MET A 245 -4.14 -7.46 8.37
CA MET A 245 -4.51 -8.03 7.09
C MET A 245 -4.28 -7.03 5.96
N ALA A 246 -3.75 -7.51 4.85
CA ALA A 246 -3.67 -6.78 3.59
C ALA A 246 -4.53 -7.46 2.53
N GLN A 247 -5.21 -6.65 1.72
CA GLN A 247 -5.90 -7.08 0.51
C GLN A 247 -5.35 -6.28 -0.66
N ASP A 248 -5.05 -6.95 -1.77
CA ASP A 248 -4.66 -6.32 -3.04
C ASP A 248 -5.58 -6.84 -4.14
N LEU A 249 -6.31 -5.94 -4.77
CA LEU A 249 -7.17 -6.22 -5.91
C LEU A 249 -6.65 -5.41 -7.09
N MET A 250 -6.24 -6.08 -8.16
CA MET A 250 -5.75 -5.43 -9.38
C MET A 250 -6.42 -6.03 -10.60
N SER A 251 -6.76 -5.17 -11.55
CA SER A 251 -7.22 -5.57 -12.88
C SER A 251 -6.68 -4.57 -13.91
N THR A 252 -5.92 -5.09 -14.85
CA THR A 252 -5.46 -4.31 -16.02
C THR A 252 -6.02 -4.91 -17.29
N LYS A 253 -6.37 -4.04 -18.26
CA LYS A 253 -6.90 -4.48 -19.54
C LYS A 253 -6.46 -3.52 -20.64
N VAL A 254 -5.54 -3.98 -21.48
CA VAL A 254 -5.02 -3.23 -22.62
C VAL A 254 -4.51 -4.22 -23.66
N ASN A 255 -4.51 -3.86 -24.94
CA ASN A 255 -4.01 -4.68 -26.05
C ASN A 255 -4.55 -6.13 -26.09
N ASN A 256 -5.81 -6.32 -25.71
CA ASN A 256 -6.45 -7.63 -25.52
C ASN A 256 -5.78 -8.52 -24.46
N ILE A 257 -4.91 -7.96 -23.64
CA ILE A 257 -4.32 -8.63 -22.47
C ILE A 257 -5.05 -8.17 -21.22
N THR A 258 -5.45 -9.14 -20.41
CA THR A 258 -6.03 -8.93 -19.09
C THR A 258 -5.10 -9.52 -18.04
N THR A 259 -4.72 -8.72 -17.04
CA THR A 259 -4.05 -9.21 -15.83
C THR A 259 -4.95 -8.95 -14.63
N GLU A 260 -5.28 -9.98 -13.88
CA GLU A 260 -6.06 -9.87 -12.64
C GLU A 260 -5.28 -10.47 -11.47
N LEU A 261 -5.23 -9.76 -10.37
CA LEU A 261 -4.67 -10.22 -9.10
C LEU A 261 -5.69 -10.00 -7.99
N VAL A 262 -5.94 -11.03 -7.21
CA VAL A 262 -6.70 -10.96 -5.96
C VAL A 262 -5.88 -11.63 -4.88
N SER A 263 -5.41 -10.86 -3.90
CA SER A 263 -4.64 -11.44 -2.80
C SER A 263 -5.17 -10.99 -1.43
N TRP A 264 -5.05 -11.89 -0.46
CA TRP A 264 -5.36 -11.68 0.94
C TRP A 264 -4.22 -12.20 1.78
N ARG A 265 -3.63 -11.34 2.61
CA ARG A 265 -2.47 -11.69 3.43
C ARG A 265 -2.71 -11.34 4.89
N ALA A 266 -2.41 -12.25 5.79
CA ALA A 266 -2.22 -11.96 7.19
C ALA A 266 -0.87 -11.25 7.39
N ILE A 267 -0.81 -10.33 8.34
CA ILE A 267 0.36 -9.49 8.63
C ILE A 267 0.81 -9.77 10.05
N VAL A 268 2.12 -9.95 10.23
CA VAL A 268 2.78 -9.92 11.52
C VAL A 268 4.09 -9.14 11.41
N GLY A 269 4.41 -8.36 12.44
CA GLY A 269 5.65 -7.57 12.41
C GLY A 269 5.85 -6.74 13.66
N ILE A 270 6.82 -5.87 13.57
CA ILE A 270 7.17 -4.92 14.63
C ILE A 270 7.04 -3.50 14.11
N SER A 271 6.56 -2.61 14.97
CA SER A 271 6.54 -1.18 14.72
C SER A 271 7.09 -0.42 15.92
N GLY A 272 7.48 0.84 15.71
CA GLY A 272 7.97 1.67 16.78
C GLY A 272 8.26 3.08 16.31
N GLU A 273 8.58 3.94 17.27
CA GLU A 273 9.00 5.31 17.02
C GLU A 273 10.45 5.52 17.44
N TRP A 274 11.23 6.09 16.55
CA TRP A 274 12.64 6.40 16.77
C TRP A 274 12.88 7.90 16.64
N LEU A 275 13.53 8.46 17.66
CA LEU A 275 13.96 9.84 17.65
C LEU A 275 15.49 9.89 17.56
N SER A 276 16.00 10.49 16.48
CA SER A 276 17.43 10.75 16.34
C SER A 276 17.78 12.02 17.13
N ILE A 277 18.55 11.84 18.20
CA ILE A 277 19.09 12.92 19.03
C ILE A 277 20.59 13.02 18.75
N LYS A 278 21.11 14.26 18.64
CA LYS A 278 22.55 14.47 18.50
C LYS A 278 23.28 13.94 19.75
N PRO A 279 24.37 13.18 19.60
CA PRO A 279 25.17 12.77 20.73
C PRO A 279 25.58 13.96 21.61
N GLY A 280 25.42 13.85 22.93
CA GLY A 280 25.75 14.91 23.89
C GLY A 280 24.68 15.97 24.16
N LYS A 281 23.54 15.99 23.43
CA LYS A 281 22.37 16.78 23.77
C LYS A 281 21.31 15.87 24.37
N GLY A 282 21.06 16.01 25.66
CA GLY A 282 19.87 15.40 26.31
C GLY A 282 18.58 15.96 25.72
N LEU A 283 17.47 15.25 25.93
CA LEU A 283 16.13 15.79 25.64
C LEU A 283 15.88 16.97 26.58
N ASP A 284 15.52 18.12 26.00
CA ASP A 284 14.99 19.23 26.76
C ASP A 284 13.70 18.76 27.45
N LYS A 285 13.56 19.04 28.77
CA LYS A 285 12.36 18.63 29.54
C LYS A 285 11.06 19.21 28.95
N ASN A 286 11.15 20.32 28.22
CA ASN A 286 10.02 20.97 27.58
C ASN A 286 9.93 20.68 26.09
N ALA A 287 10.63 19.64 25.57
CA ALA A 287 10.61 19.32 24.15
C ALA A 287 9.21 18.82 23.71
N ARG A 288 8.59 19.54 22.77
CA ARG A 288 7.33 19.12 22.16
C ARG A 288 7.61 18.03 21.14
N ILE A 289 7.01 16.86 21.34
CA ILE A 289 7.11 15.72 20.42
C ILE A 289 5.83 15.63 19.60
N ILE A 290 5.96 15.59 18.26
CA ILE A 290 4.84 15.43 17.35
C ILE A 290 5.03 14.14 16.57
N SER A 291 4.35 13.09 17.02
CA SER A 291 4.32 11.79 16.34
C SER A 291 3.56 11.87 15.00
N ALA A 292 3.97 11.02 14.06
CA ALA A 292 3.28 10.84 12.79
C ALA A 292 2.04 9.95 12.93
N LEU A 293 2.11 8.93 13.79
CA LEU A 293 1.08 7.89 13.90
C LEU A 293 0.54 7.73 15.32
N TYR A 294 1.41 7.84 16.33
CA TYR A 294 1.07 7.57 17.75
C TYR A 294 0.84 8.82 18.57
#